data_9662b21026a2c0385f3b12d92395c32a
#
_entry.id   9662b21026a2c0385f3b12d92395c32a
#
_cell.length_a   1.000
_cell.length_b   1.000
_cell.length_c   1.000
_cell.angle_alpha   90.00
_cell.angle_beta   90.00
_cell.angle_gamma   90.00
#
_symmetry.space_group_name_H-M   'P 1'
#
loop_
_entity.id
_entity.type
_entity.pdbx_description
1 polymer ?
#
loop_
_entity_poly.entity_id
_entity_poly.type
_entity_poly.pdbx_seq_one_letter_code
_entity_poly.pdbx_strand_id
1 'polypeptide(L)'
;ITLTVVVFTTRLYNDYKYGKDSLTSAEYYNDVTNLSLYPKKINGVDVRVIDEGTFQGFHLIPERKTHKGIVICYGGSEGSPNFEEAQRLAKEGYETLAVFMFGMKNQQKTLVKIPLEQFEDVLKYVNKNIEEKTPITVLAASKGAEYALNLATKYDEISNLILIAPSAYIFAGLDFDNYGSSWTWNGKEIEYIDIKKSSFLTYLKNIIVPIIIKSPVQYKAIYDNAAEQDLERTRKLIPAQNIKANILMIVGEDDQMWGSYEMAKIIQSYNKNAIISSHKNAGHIFEGKGVLNTPNIRIRLGGTSDGNKKAKLEEEKVINNFLNQYH
;
A
#
# COMPACT_ATOMS: atom_id res chain seq x y z
N ILE A 1 -18.03 32.37 23.68
CA ILE A 1 -16.75 32.41 24.43
C ILE A 1 -16.37 31.00 24.92
N THR A 2 -17.27 30.26 25.56
CA THR A 2 -16.97 28.91 26.13
C THR A 2 -16.52 27.89 25.05
N LEU A 3 -17.25 27.79 23.94
CA LEU A 3 -16.92 26.86 22.86
C LEU A 3 -15.57 27.18 22.20
N THR A 4 -15.27 28.47 21.96
CA THR A 4 -14.02 28.92 21.38
C THR A 4 -12.83 28.58 22.28
N VAL A 5 -12.97 28.75 23.59
CA VAL A 5 -11.94 28.41 24.58
C VAL A 5 -11.69 26.91 24.59
N VAL A 6 -12.76 26.08 24.59
CA VAL A 6 -12.65 24.62 24.54
C VAL A 6 -11.93 24.15 23.28
N VAL A 7 -12.30 24.67 22.11
CA VAL A 7 -11.63 24.32 20.85
C VAL A 7 -10.15 24.72 20.90
N PHE A 8 -9.84 25.92 21.36
CA PHE A 8 -8.47 26.41 21.42
C PHE A 8 -7.59 25.56 22.37
N THR A 9 -8.06 25.29 23.57
CA THR A 9 -7.32 24.46 24.55
C THR A 9 -7.14 23.02 24.05
N THR A 10 -8.17 22.46 23.39
CA THR A 10 -8.08 21.13 22.79
C THR A 10 -7.04 21.08 21.66
N ARG A 11 -6.97 22.13 20.82
CA ARG A 11 -5.93 22.24 19.78
C ARG A 11 -4.53 22.28 20.35
N LEU A 12 -4.30 23.08 21.40
CA LEU A 12 -3.00 23.15 22.08
C LEU A 12 -2.61 21.78 22.66
N TYR A 13 -3.54 21.11 23.30
CA TYR A 13 -3.32 19.76 23.82
C TYR A 13 -2.96 18.76 22.71
N ASN A 14 -3.70 18.78 21.60
CA ASN A 14 -3.43 17.90 20.46
C ASN A 14 -2.12 18.23 19.76
N ASP A 15 -1.73 19.50 19.66
CA ASP A 15 -0.42 19.90 19.14
C ASP A 15 0.72 19.40 20.06
N TYR A 16 0.54 19.44 21.37
CA TYR A 16 1.48 18.84 22.30
C TYR A 16 1.55 17.32 22.20
N LYS A 17 0.39 16.65 22.14
CA LYS A 17 0.28 15.19 22.13
C LYS A 17 0.80 14.55 20.85
N TYR A 18 0.47 15.14 19.69
CA TYR A 18 0.73 14.55 18.38
C TYR A 18 1.80 15.28 17.55
N GLY A 19 2.23 16.47 17.97
CA GLY A 19 3.12 17.33 17.20
C GLY A 19 4.60 16.94 17.19
N LYS A 20 5.03 15.95 17.97
CA LYS A 20 6.45 15.60 18.18
C LYS A 20 6.95 14.39 17.39
N ASP A 21 6.06 13.66 16.72
CA ASP A 21 6.44 12.46 15.97
C ASP A 21 6.30 12.75 14.47
N SER A 22 7.38 13.18 13.85
CA SER A 22 7.57 12.99 12.42
C SER A 22 8.17 11.59 12.23
N LEU A 23 7.53 10.76 11.41
CA LEU A 23 8.18 9.56 10.91
C LEU A 23 9.45 10.01 10.18
N THR A 24 10.59 9.45 10.55
CA THR A 24 11.84 9.65 9.80
C THR A 24 11.75 8.79 8.55
N SER A 25 11.26 9.38 7.49
CA SER A 25 11.21 8.74 6.17
C SER A 25 12.42 9.16 5.32
N ALA A 26 12.80 8.33 4.35
CA ALA A 26 13.80 8.69 3.37
C ALA A 26 13.41 9.98 2.61
N GLU A 27 14.42 10.73 2.13
CA GLU A 27 14.22 12.05 1.54
C GLU A 27 13.25 12.03 0.33
N TYR A 28 13.25 10.94 -0.45
CA TYR A 28 12.36 10.80 -1.60
C TYR A 28 10.86 10.74 -1.25
N TYR A 29 10.48 10.50 0.00
CA TYR A 29 9.07 10.60 0.39
C TYR A 29 8.55 12.06 0.44
N ASN A 30 9.42 13.06 0.38
CA ASN A 30 9.00 14.45 0.26
C ASN A 30 8.50 14.79 -1.16
N ASP A 31 9.04 14.10 -2.18
CA ASP A 31 8.63 14.19 -3.59
C ASP A 31 8.95 12.85 -4.26
N VAL A 32 8.00 11.91 -4.18
CA VAL A 32 8.20 10.53 -4.65
C VAL A 32 8.46 10.42 -6.15
N THR A 33 8.07 11.41 -6.94
CA THR A 33 8.27 11.41 -8.39
C THR A 33 9.63 12.00 -8.80
N ASN A 34 10.34 12.60 -7.88
CA ASN A 34 11.67 13.16 -8.13
C ASN A 34 12.75 12.10 -8.04
N LEU A 35 13.09 11.51 -9.18
CA LEU A 35 14.10 10.43 -9.27
C LEU A 35 15.49 10.84 -8.77
N SER A 36 15.79 12.13 -8.66
CA SER A 36 17.10 12.61 -8.16
C SER A 36 17.28 12.38 -6.65
N LEU A 37 16.20 12.21 -5.90
CA LEU A 37 16.21 11.95 -4.46
C LEU A 37 16.46 10.48 -4.11
N TYR A 38 16.35 9.57 -5.09
CA TYR A 38 16.61 8.16 -4.88
C TYR A 38 18.10 7.83 -4.94
N PRO A 39 18.57 6.85 -4.15
CA PRO A 39 19.96 6.42 -4.19
C PRO A 39 20.37 5.93 -5.57
N LYS A 40 21.42 6.56 -6.15
CA LYS A 40 22.00 6.17 -7.45
C LYS A 40 23.04 5.07 -7.31
N LYS A 41 23.59 4.91 -6.11
CA LYS A 41 24.62 3.91 -5.77
C LYS A 41 24.24 3.25 -4.45
N ILE A 42 24.22 1.94 -4.46
CA ILE A 42 23.99 1.10 -3.28
C ILE A 42 25.13 0.07 -3.27
N ASN A 43 25.80 -0.08 -2.13
CA ASN A 43 26.88 -1.05 -2.02
C ASN A 43 26.37 -2.47 -2.32
N GLY A 44 27.00 -3.15 -3.26
CA GLY A 44 26.62 -4.50 -3.69
C GLY A 44 25.36 -4.59 -4.55
N VAL A 45 24.82 -3.45 -5.05
CA VAL A 45 23.60 -3.43 -5.89
C VAL A 45 23.75 -2.41 -7.02
N ASP A 46 23.58 -2.85 -8.26
CA ASP A 46 23.45 -1.96 -9.43
C ASP A 46 22.01 -1.43 -9.49
N VAL A 47 21.86 -0.11 -9.58
CA VAL A 47 20.56 0.58 -9.62
C VAL A 47 20.36 1.20 -11.00
N ARG A 48 19.36 0.71 -11.73
CA ARG A 48 19.00 1.22 -13.06
C ARG A 48 17.64 1.90 -13.00
N VAL A 49 17.55 3.11 -13.51
CA VAL A 49 16.27 3.81 -13.72
C VAL A 49 15.65 3.25 -15.00
N ILE A 50 14.34 2.93 -14.93
CA ILE A 50 13.57 2.41 -16.05
C ILE A 50 12.53 3.45 -16.49
N ASP A 51 12.50 3.71 -17.80
CA ASP A 51 11.51 4.54 -18.50
C ASP A 51 11.08 3.80 -19.79
N GLU A 52 10.29 2.73 -19.65
CA GLU A 52 9.81 1.92 -20.77
C GLU A 52 8.28 1.84 -20.79
N GLY A 53 7.65 2.58 -21.69
CA GLY A 53 6.18 2.62 -21.77
C GLY A 53 5.54 3.18 -20.52
N THR A 54 4.64 2.42 -19.91
CA THR A 54 4.04 2.73 -18.62
C THR A 54 4.86 2.18 -17.44
N PHE A 55 5.86 1.34 -17.70
CA PHE A 55 6.79 0.89 -16.67
C PHE A 55 7.79 2.00 -16.36
N GLN A 56 7.60 2.64 -15.23
CA GLN A 56 8.43 3.68 -14.65
C GLN A 56 8.90 3.21 -13.27
N GLY A 57 10.21 3.26 -13.01
CA GLY A 57 10.73 2.77 -11.73
C GLY A 57 12.21 2.47 -11.75
N PHE A 58 12.59 1.47 -10.97
CA PHE A 58 13.97 1.07 -10.78
C PHE A 58 14.11 -0.44 -10.89
N HIS A 59 15.24 -0.87 -11.48
CA HIS A 59 15.69 -2.24 -11.45
C HIS A 59 16.94 -2.30 -10.56
N LEU A 60 16.87 -3.05 -9.47
CA LEU A 60 17.94 -3.22 -8.51
C LEU A 60 18.51 -4.64 -8.69
N ILE A 61 19.75 -4.71 -9.17
CA ILE A 61 20.42 -5.96 -9.52
C ILE A 61 21.53 -6.20 -8.48
N PRO A 62 21.41 -7.25 -7.64
CA PRO A 62 22.48 -7.58 -6.70
C PRO A 62 23.74 -8.03 -7.44
N GLU A 63 24.93 -7.58 -7.00
CA GLU A 63 26.21 -8.07 -7.54
C GLU A 63 26.35 -9.59 -7.38
N ARG A 64 25.79 -10.14 -6.31
CA ARG A 64 25.68 -11.57 -6.07
C ARG A 64 24.22 -11.96 -5.95
N LYS A 65 23.61 -12.36 -7.06
CA LYS A 65 22.27 -12.94 -7.08
C LYS A 65 22.30 -14.33 -6.44
N THR A 66 21.56 -14.54 -5.36
CA THR A 66 21.51 -15.80 -4.62
C THR A 66 20.16 -16.50 -4.73
N HIS A 67 19.16 -15.79 -5.28
CA HIS A 67 17.80 -16.28 -5.48
C HIS A 67 17.41 -16.20 -6.95
N LYS A 68 16.65 -17.17 -7.43
CA LYS A 68 16.03 -17.13 -8.77
C LYS A 68 14.90 -16.11 -8.79
N GLY A 69 14.33 -15.89 -9.97
CA GLY A 69 13.15 -15.08 -10.12
C GLY A 69 13.37 -13.59 -9.92
N ILE A 70 12.25 -12.89 -9.69
CA ILE A 70 12.20 -11.44 -9.53
C ILE A 70 11.15 -11.05 -8.49
N VAL A 71 11.48 -10.09 -7.62
CA VAL A 71 10.51 -9.49 -6.70
C VAL A 71 10.14 -8.09 -7.21
N ILE A 72 8.86 -7.87 -7.49
CA ILE A 72 8.30 -6.61 -7.97
C ILE A 72 7.63 -5.91 -6.81
N CYS A 73 8.10 -4.71 -6.47
CA CYS A 73 7.63 -3.92 -5.33
C CYS A 73 6.74 -2.76 -5.78
N TYR A 74 5.61 -2.56 -5.10
CA TYR A 74 4.72 -1.41 -5.24
C TYR A 74 4.48 -0.75 -3.88
N GLY A 75 4.48 0.58 -3.83
CA GLY A 75 4.10 1.35 -2.66
C GLY A 75 2.58 1.46 -2.49
N GLY A 76 2.15 2.43 -1.68
CA GLY A 76 0.74 2.68 -1.39
C GLY A 76 0.19 3.91 -2.10
N SER A 77 -0.76 4.55 -1.43
CA SER A 77 -1.43 5.76 -1.94
C SER A 77 -0.53 7.00 -2.00
N GLU A 78 0.61 6.97 -1.36
CA GLU A 78 1.63 8.02 -1.42
C GLU A 78 2.34 8.08 -2.78
N GLY A 79 2.20 7.02 -3.61
CA GLY A 79 2.73 6.96 -4.96
C GLY A 79 4.20 6.57 -5.07
N SER A 80 4.84 6.11 -4.00
CA SER A 80 6.23 5.60 -4.06
C SER A 80 6.28 4.23 -4.77
N PRO A 81 7.46 3.86 -5.32
CA PRO A 81 7.65 2.54 -5.92
C PRO A 81 8.04 1.47 -4.89
N ASN A 82 7.92 1.74 -3.59
CA ASN A 82 8.42 0.90 -2.50
C ASN A 82 9.92 0.56 -2.63
N PHE A 83 10.69 1.60 -2.92
CA PHE A 83 12.14 1.48 -3.19
C PHE A 83 12.92 0.92 -2.00
N GLU A 84 12.53 1.28 -0.78
CA GLU A 84 13.20 0.85 0.45
C GLU A 84 13.16 -0.67 0.61
N GLU A 85 11.99 -1.28 0.39
CA GLU A 85 11.85 -2.72 0.46
C GLU A 85 12.56 -3.44 -0.70
N ALA A 86 12.46 -2.89 -1.92
CA ALA A 86 13.21 -3.40 -3.07
C ALA A 86 14.72 -3.37 -2.80
N GLN A 87 15.24 -2.27 -2.21
CA GLN A 87 16.64 -2.15 -1.83
C GLN A 87 17.05 -3.16 -0.74
N ARG A 88 16.21 -3.36 0.26
CA ARG A 88 16.46 -4.33 1.34
C ARG A 88 16.64 -5.73 0.76
N LEU A 89 15.67 -6.16 -0.06
CA LEU A 89 15.72 -7.47 -0.71
C LEU A 89 16.88 -7.62 -1.69
N ALA A 90 17.23 -6.56 -2.45
CA ALA A 90 18.37 -6.59 -3.34
C ALA A 90 19.69 -6.80 -2.58
N LYS A 91 19.86 -6.20 -1.40
CA LYS A 91 21.02 -6.45 -0.53
C LYS A 91 21.06 -7.89 0.02
N GLU A 92 19.92 -8.56 0.08
CA GLU A 92 19.81 -9.98 0.47
C GLU A 92 19.98 -10.95 -0.72
N GLY A 93 20.23 -10.42 -1.92
CA GLY A 93 20.56 -11.21 -3.12
C GLY A 93 19.36 -11.53 -4.02
N TYR A 94 18.21 -10.91 -3.80
CA TYR A 94 17.07 -10.95 -4.72
C TYR A 94 17.23 -9.90 -5.82
N GLU A 95 16.94 -10.22 -7.06
CA GLU A 95 16.76 -9.23 -8.12
C GLU A 95 15.40 -8.59 -7.95
N THR A 96 15.32 -7.24 -7.96
CA THR A 96 14.06 -6.55 -7.61
C THR A 96 13.73 -5.43 -8.58
N LEU A 97 12.42 -5.18 -8.76
CA LEU A 97 11.88 -3.99 -9.43
C LEU A 97 11.11 -3.15 -8.42
N ALA A 98 11.40 -1.86 -8.35
CA ALA A 98 10.62 -0.89 -7.61
C ALA A 98 9.78 -0.08 -8.61
N VAL A 99 8.45 -0.22 -8.61
CA VAL A 99 7.58 0.20 -9.71
C VAL A 99 6.57 1.25 -9.25
N PHE A 100 6.53 2.38 -9.97
CA PHE A 100 5.48 3.39 -9.77
C PHE A 100 4.16 2.92 -10.38
N MET A 101 3.06 3.06 -9.63
CA MET A 101 1.71 2.77 -10.15
C MET A 101 1.13 3.98 -10.90
N PHE A 102 1.48 5.19 -10.49
CA PHE A 102 0.97 6.45 -11.04
C PHE A 102 1.96 7.60 -10.77
N GLY A 103 1.68 8.76 -11.32
CA GLY A 103 2.44 10.00 -11.09
C GLY A 103 3.58 10.24 -12.07
N MET A 104 4.04 9.20 -12.76
CA MET A 104 5.16 9.27 -13.68
C MET A 104 4.71 9.47 -15.13
N LYS A 105 5.70 9.63 -16.04
CA LYS A 105 5.48 9.74 -17.48
C LYS A 105 4.67 8.55 -18.02
N ASN A 106 3.71 8.82 -18.89
CA ASN A 106 2.81 7.83 -19.52
C ASN A 106 1.90 7.08 -18.52
N GLN A 107 1.79 7.55 -17.29
CA GLN A 107 0.88 7.01 -16.27
C GLN A 107 -0.24 8.00 -15.93
N GLN A 108 -1.25 7.53 -15.20
CA GLN A 108 -2.21 8.42 -14.54
C GLN A 108 -1.48 9.36 -13.59
N LYS A 109 -1.90 10.63 -13.52
CA LYS A 109 -1.25 11.62 -12.65
C LYS A 109 -1.50 11.36 -11.16
N THR A 110 -2.65 10.80 -10.85
CA THR A 110 -3.17 10.56 -9.50
C THR A 110 -3.68 9.13 -9.38
N LEU A 111 -3.93 8.68 -8.15
CA LEU A 111 -4.44 7.34 -7.87
C LEU A 111 -5.94 7.25 -8.21
N VAL A 112 -6.25 7.21 -9.49
CA VAL A 112 -7.60 7.00 -10.02
C VAL A 112 -7.53 6.43 -11.43
N LYS A 113 -8.39 5.47 -11.74
CA LYS A 113 -8.53 4.85 -13.08
C LYS A 113 -7.21 4.33 -13.65
N ILE A 114 -6.36 3.79 -12.79
CA ILE A 114 -5.07 3.21 -13.19
C ILE A 114 -5.33 1.91 -13.95
N PRO A 115 -4.84 1.77 -15.20
CA PRO A 115 -5.02 0.54 -15.96
C PRO A 115 -4.21 -0.62 -15.34
N LEU A 116 -4.85 -1.76 -15.10
CA LEU A 116 -4.13 -2.97 -14.67
C LEU A 116 -3.17 -3.44 -15.78
N GLU A 117 -3.46 -3.10 -17.04
CA GLU A 117 -2.64 -3.40 -18.22
C GLU A 117 -1.25 -2.76 -18.20
N GLN A 118 -1.01 -1.76 -17.34
CA GLN A 118 0.35 -1.25 -17.11
C GLN A 118 1.34 -2.35 -16.70
N PHE A 119 0.83 -3.42 -16.10
CA PHE A 119 1.67 -4.56 -15.71
C PHE A 119 2.23 -5.34 -16.92
N GLU A 120 1.61 -5.23 -18.09
CA GLU A 120 2.15 -5.85 -19.32
C GLU A 120 3.50 -5.27 -19.73
N ASP A 121 3.73 -3.96 -19.52
CA ASP A 121 5.02 -3.35 -19.80
C ASP A 121 6.08 -3.82 -18.80
N VAL A 122 5.70 -4.06 -17.54
CA VAL A 122 6.57 -4.69 -16.53
C VAL A 122 6.93 -6.12 -16.96
N LEU A 123 5.95 -6.93 -17.37
CA LEU A 123 6.19 -8.30 -17.86
C LEU A 123 7.03 -8.32 -19.13
N LYS A 124 6.84 -7.40 -20.07
CA LYS A 124 7.70 -7.26 -21.27
C LYS A 124 9.15 -6.99 -20.87
N TYR A 125 9.35 -6.06 -19.92
CA TYR A 125 10.68 -5.77 -19.41
C TYR A 125 11.32 -6.98 -18.75
N VAL A 126 10.60 -7.68 -17.86
CA VAL A 126 11.07 -8.92 -17.19
C VAL A 126 11.47 -9.97 -18.22
N ASN A 127 10.60 -10.19 -19.22
CA ASN A 127 10.87 -11.20 -20.27
C ASN A 127 12.11 -10.89 -21.12
N LYS A 128 12.39 -9.60 -21.34
CA LYS A 128 13.52 -9.15 -22.18
C LYS A 128 14.84 -9.09 -21.41
N ASN A 129 14.82 -8.72 -20.14
CA ASN A 129 16.02 -8.29 -19.42
C ASN A 129 16.44 -9.23 -18.28
N ILE A 130 15.62 -10.21 -17.89
CA ILE A 130 15.88 -11.09 -16.75
C ILE A 130 15.94 -12.54 -17.24
N GLU A 131 17.10 -13.19 -17.04
CA GLU A 131 17.33 -14.57 -17.50
C GLU A 131 16.51 -15.58 -16.68
N GLU A 132 16.71 -15.60 -15.36
CA GLU A 132 15.95 -16.43 -14.42
C GLU A 132 14.77 -15.64 -13.86
N LYS A 133 13.73 -15.46 -14.68
CA LYS A 133 12.58 -14.59 -14.37
C LYS A 133 11.50 -15.19 -13.48
N THR A 134 11.59 -16.47 -13.17
CA THR A 134 10.59 -17.16 -12.33
C THR A 134 11.22 -17.74 -11.08
N PRO A 135 10.50 -17.69 -9.94
CA PRO A 135 9.14 -17.19 -9.77
C PRO A 135 9.05 -15.66 -9.84
N ILE A 136 7.86 -15.12 -10.18
CA ILE A 136 7.54 -13.70 -10.05
C ILE A 136 6.77 -13.52 -8.74
N THR A 137 7.36 -12.77 -7.82
CA THR A 137 6.71 -12.36 -6.57
C THR A 137 6.34 -10.87 -6.63
N VAL A 138 5.11 -10.52 -6.28
CA VAL A 138 4.71 -9.12 -6.12
C VAL A 138 4.56 -8.81 -4.64
N LEU A 139 5.34 -7.83 -4.15
CA LEU A 139 5.28 -7.31 -2.79
C LEU A 139 4.71 -5.90 -2.81
N ALA A 140 3.63 -5.68 -2.08
CA ALA A 140 2.94 -4.41 -2.16
C ALA A 140 2.24 -4.03 -0.85
N ALA A 141 2.09 -2.71 -0.60
CA ALA A 141 1.50 -2.18 0.62
C ALA A 141 0.27 -1.33 0.35
N SER A 142 -0.74 -1.40 1.24
CA SER A 142 -1.90 -0.51 1.25
C SER A 142 -2.64 -0.52 -0.11
N LYS A 143 -2.77 0.62 -0.78
CA LYS A 143 -3.36 0.70 -2.13
C LYS A 143 -2.58 -0.12 -3.17
N GLY A 144 -1.28 -0.25 -3.02
CA GLY A 144 -0.49 -1.18 -3.85
C GLY A 144 -0.85 -2.64 -3.60
N ALA A 145 -1.19 -3.03 -2.36
CA ALA A 145 -1.67 -4.38 -2.06
C ALA A 145 -3.04 -4.66 -2.72
N GLU A 146 -3.95 -3.66 -2.75
CA GLU A 146 -5.20 -3.73 -3.51
C GLU A 146 -4.91 -3.89 -5.01
N TYR A 147 -3.94 -3.12 -5.56
CA TYR A 147 -3.49 -3.24 -6.94
C TYR A 147 -2.94 -4.62 -7.25
N ALA A 148 -1.97 -5.10 -6.46
CA ALA A 148 -1.32 -6.41 -6.65
C ALA A 148 -2.31 -7.59 -6.59
N LEU A 149 -3.29 -7.52 -5.68
CA LEU A 149 -4.34 -8.52 -5.59
C LEU A 149 -5.21 -8.54 -6.86
N ASN A 150 -5.54 -7.34 -7.41
CA ASN A 150 -6.25 -7.23 -8.69
C ASN A 150 -5.41 -7.75 -9.86
N LEU A 151 -4.10 -7.45 -9.91
CA LEU A 151 -3.20 -7.97 -10.94
C LEU A 151 -3.22 -9.51 -10.98
N ALA A 152 -3.11 -10.16 -9.83
CA ALA A 152 -3.09 -11.61 -9.75
C ALA A 152 -4.42 -12.28 -10.14
N THR A 153 -5.51 -11.53 -10.26
CA THR A 153 -6.76 -12.04 -10.87
C THR A 153 -6.71 -12.06 -12.40
N LYS A 154 -5.69 -11.43 -13.02
CA LYS A 154 -5.56 -11.23 -14.47
C LYS A 154 -4.32 -11.90 -15.06
N TYR A 155 -3.25 -11.99 -14.25
CA TYR A 155 -1.93 -12.42 -14.69
C TYR A 155 -1.48 -13.65 -13.90
N ASP A 156 -1.59 -14.82 -14.51
CA ASP A 156 -1.15 -16.12 -13.95
C ASP A 156 0.38 -16.22 -13.81
N GLU A 157 1.13 -15.31 -14.41
CA GLU A 157 2.57 -15.18 -14.28
C GLU A 157 3.01 -14.84 -12.86
N ILE A 158 2.15 -14.20 -12.07
CA ILE A 158 2.40 -13.91 -10.67
C ILE A 158 2.33 -15.21 -9.88
N SER A 159 3.48 -15.65 -9.39
CA SER A 159 3.60 -16.89 -8.60
C SER A 159 3.28 -16.68 -7.13
N ASN A 160 3.64 -15.51 -6.59
CA ASN A 160 3.50 -15.19 -5.17
C ASN A 160 3.06 -13.75 -4.96
N LEU A 161 2.26 -13.54 -3.91
CA LEU A 161 1.85 -12.22 -3.42
C LEU A 161 2.26 -12.05 -1.96
N ILE A 162 2.90 -10.93 -1.64
CA ILE A 162 3.13 -10.46 -0.28
C ILE A 162 2.43 -9.12 -0.13
N LEU A 163 1.37 -9.09 0.67
CA LEU A 163 0.43 -7.97 0.77
C LEU A 163 0.45 -7.41 2.19
N ILE A 164 0.96 -6.18 2.34
CA ILE A 164 0.97 -5.47 3.62
C ILE A 164 -0.29 -4.59 3.67
N ALA A 165 -1.10 -4.76 4.71
CA ALA A 165 -2.38 -4.06 4.88
C ALA A 165 -3.28 -4.11 3.64
N PRO A 166 -3.69 -5.31 3.14
CA PRO A 166 -4.52 -5.46 1.93
C PRO A 166 -5.95 -4.98 2.12
N SER A 167 -6.65 -4.79 1.00
CA SER A 167 -8.09 -4.64 0.93
C SER A 167 -8.73 -5.84 0.21
N ALA A 168 -9.88 -6.31 0.71
CA ALA A 168 -10.72 -7.30 0.03
C ALA A 168 -11.62 -6.67 -1.03
N TYR A 169 -11.87 -5.37 -0.93
CA TYR A 169 -12.73 -4.62 -1.83
C TYR A 169 -11.91 -3.68 -2.71
N ILE A 170 -12.46 -3.39 -3.88
CA ILE A 170 -12.01 -2.26 -4.69
C ILE A 170 -12.69 -1.01 -4.17
N PHE A 171 -11.91 -0.02 -3.76
CA PHE A 171 -12.41 1.27 -3.34
C PHE A 171 -12.19 2.35 -4.40
N ALA A 172 -12.90 3.47 -4.25
CA ALA A 172 -12.68 4.65 -5.06
C ALA A 172 -11.22 5.09 -5.07
N GLY A 173 -10.80 5.70 -6.17
CA GLY A 173 -9.55 6.43 -6.27
C GLY A 173 -9.51 7.66 -5.38
N LEU A 174 -8.32 8.24 -5.20
CA LEU A 174 -8.08 9.35 -4.28
C LEU A 174 -7.98 10.72 -4.97
N ASP A 175 -8.52 10.83 -6.17
CA ASP A 175 -8.67 12.10 -6.89
C ASP A 175 -10.15 12.51 -6.85
N PHE A 176 -10.45 13.62 -6.15
CA PHE A 176 -11.82 14.08 -6.00
C PHE A 176 -12.31 14.92 -7.18
N ASP A 177 -11.40 15.43 -8.03
CA ASP A 177 -11.72 16.19 -9.24
C ASP A 177 -11.99 15.24 -10.42
N ASN A 178 -11.25 14.12 -10.51
CA ASN A 178 -11.44 13.05 -11.49
C ASN A 178 -11.91 11.76 -10.81
N TYR A 179 -12.99 11.85 -10.03
CA TYR A 179 -13.44 10.77 -9.18
C TYR A 179 -13.92 9.54 -9.95
N GLY A 180 -13.59 8.35 -9.45
CA GLY A 180 -13.95 7.08 -10.03
C GLY A 180 -13.30 5.90 -9.31
N SER A 181 -13.27 4.73 -9.97
CA SER A 181 -12.54 3.56 -9.48
C SER A 181 -11.04 3.85 -9.36
N SER A 182 -10.36 3.19 -8.43
CA SER A 182 -8.89 3.19 -8.43
C SER A 182 -8.33 2.57 -9.71
N TRP A 183 -9.01 1.55 -10.27
CA TRP A 183 -8.48 0.68 -11.31
C TRP A 183 -9.40 0.58 -12.52
N THR A 184 -8.79 0.37 -13.71
CA THR A 184 -9.52 0.01 -14.94
C THR A 184 -9.01 -1.32 -15.49
N TRP A 185 -9.86 -1.99 -16.27
CA TRP A 185 -9.53 -3.18 -17.04
C TRP A 185 -10.24 -3.15 -18.40
N ASN A 186 -9.53 -3.38 -19.49
CA ASN A 186 -10.03 -3.23 -20.86
C ASN A 186 -10.69 -1.87 -21.10
N GLY A 187 -10.07 -0.80 -20.59
CA GLY A 187 -10.55 0.58 -20.71
C GLY A 187 -11.82 0.90 -19.93
N LYS A 188 -12.29 0.01 -19.05
CA LYS A 188 -13.48 0.22 -18.21
C LYS A 188 -13.12 0.28 -16.74
N GLU A 189 -13.78 1.16 -16.00
CA GLU A 189 -13.66 1.19 -14.55
C GLU A 189 -14.15 -0.13 -13.94
N ILE A 190 -13.36 -0.71 -13.03
CA ILE A 190 -13.79 -1.86 -12.25
C ILE A 190 -14.75 -1.37 -11.17
N GLU A 191 -15.82 -2.13 -10.90
CA GLU A 191 -16.80 -1.77 -9.87
C GLU A 191 -16.13 -1.57 -8.50
N TYR A 192 -16.49 -0.50 -7.79
CA TYR A 192 -15.81 -0.08 -6.58
C TYR A 192 -16.79 0.43 -5.50
N ILE A 193 -16.37 0.40 -4.27
CA ILE A 193 -17.08 1.04 -3.16
C ILE A 193 -16.81 2.54 -3.20
N ASP A 194 -17.88 3.30 -3.34
CA ASP A 194 -17.84 4.76 -3.32
C ASP A 194 -17.79 5.27 -1.87
N ILE A 195 -16.64 5.77 -1.45
CA ILE A 195 -16.45 6.29 -0.08
C ILE A 195 -17.35 7.51 0.23
N LYS A 196 -17.82 8.23 -0.80
CA LYS A 196 -18.78 9.34 -0.62
C LYS A 196 -20.14 8.87 -0.11
N LYS A 197 -20.45 7.57 -0.19
CA LYS A 197 -21.68 6.99 0.39
C LYS A 197 -21.62 6.87 1.91
N SER A 198 -20.47 7.06 2.54
CA SER A 198 -20.40 7.13 4.01
C SER A 198 -21.25 8.28 4.53
N SER A 199 -21.91 8.07 5.67
CA SER A 199 -22.87 9.02 6.22
C SER A 199 -22.20 10.34 6.62
N PHE A 200 -22.95 11.45 6.50
CA PHE A 200 -22.49 12.77 6.95
C PHE A 200 -22.03 12.76 8.41
N LEU A 201 -22.73 12.04 9.29
CA LEU A 201 -22.37 11.95 10.69
C LEU A 201 -21.01 11.25 10.89
N THR A 202 -20.71 10.22 10.09
CA THR A 202 -19.43 9.55 10.10
C THR A 202 -18.30 10.49 9.64
N TYR A 203 -18.52 11.26 8.59
CA TYR A 203 -17.58 12.31 8.15
C TYR A 203 -17.38 13.39 9.21
N LEU A 204 -18.46 13.90 9.77
CA LEU A 204 -18.41 14.93 10.80
C LEU A 204 -17.55 14.48 11.98
N LYS A 205 -17.80 13.28 12.50
CA LYS A 205 -17.12 12.74 13.68
C LYS A 205 -15.65 12.38 13.43
N ASN A 206 -15.34 11.81 12.27
CA ASN A 206 -14.03 11.18 12.03
C ASN A 206 -13.08 12.03 11.16
N ILE A 207 -13.60 13.02 10.45
CA ILE A 207 -12.81 13.91 9.59
C ILE A 207 -12.95 15.38 10.02
N ILE A 208 -14.16 15.93 10.00
CA ILE A 208 -14.39 17.38 10.16
C ILE A 208 -14.02 17.84 11.57
N VAL A 209 -14.58 17.21 12.61
CA VAL A 209 -14.28 17.56 14.00
C VAL A 209 -12.80 17.35 14.32
N PRO A 210 -12.16 16.21 13.98
CA PRO A 210 -10.72 16.05 14.14
C PRO A 210 -9.89 17.16 13.50
N ILE A 211 -10.17 17.58 12.27
CA ILE A 211 -9.46 18.70 11.62
C ILE A 211 -9.62 20.00 12.43
N ILE A 212 -10.83 20.31 12.87
CA ILE A 212 -11.12 21.54 13.65
C ILE A 212 -10.30 21.56 14.94
N ILE A 213 -10.21 20.46 15.65
CA ILE A 213 -9.49 20.36 16.93
C ILE A 213 -8.04 19.88 16.80
N LYS A 214 -7.51 19.73 15.57
CA LYS A 214 -6.19 19.21 15.26
C LYS A 214 -5.90 17.81 15.83
N SER A 215 -6.93 16.98 15.99
CA SER A 215 -6.81 15.56 16.30
C SER A 215 -6.56 14.74 15.02
N PRO A 216 -5.98 13.54 15.10
CA PRO A 216 -5.86 12.67 13.94
C PRO A 216 -7.22 12.26 13.35
N VAL A 217 -7.38 12.41 12.03
CA VAL A 217 -8.54 11.91 11.27
C VAL A 217 -8.49 10.38 11.21
N GLN A 218 -9.66 9.73 11.12
CA GLN A 218 -9.79 8.28 11.12
C GLN A 218 -10.50 7.81 9.85
N TYR A 219 -9.75 7.33 8.89
CA TYR A 219 -10.29 6.89 7.60
C TYR A 219 -11.00 5.53 7.68
N LYS A 220 -10.56 4.62 8.57
CA LYS A 220 -11.20 3.31 8.75
C LYS A 220 -12.72 3.41 8.89
N ALA A 221 -13.20 4.33 9.73
CA ALA A 221 -14.64 4.53 9.94
C ALA A 221 -15.37 4.96 8.65
N ILE A 222 -14.72 5.71 7.76
CA ILE A 222 -15.28 6.13 6.48
C ILE A 222 -15.38 4.94 5.52
N TYR A 223 -14.30 4.15 5.39
CA TYR A 223 -14.27 2.96 4.54
C TYR A 223 -15.28 1.91 4.99
N ASP A 224 -15.32 1.61 6.30
CA ASP A 224 -16.24 0.64 6.89
C ASP A 224 -17.69 1.06 6.65
N ASN A 225 -18.03 2.31 6.97
CA ASN A 225 -19.40 2.81 6.80
C ASN A 225 -19.82 2.87 5.33
N ALA A 226 -18.91 3.27 4.41
CA ALA A 226 -19.21 3.25 2.99
C ALA A 226 -19.50 1.82 2.48
N ALA A 227 -18.71 0.84 2.95
CA ALA A 227 -18.93 -0.56 2.61
C ALA A 227 -20.25 -1.12 3.20
N GLU A 228 -20.63 -0.69 4.41
CA GLU A 228 -21.90 -1.07 5.05
C GLU A 228 -23.10 -0.49 4.30
N GLN A 229 -23.00 0.76 3.82
CA GLN A 229 -24.06 1.43 3.05
C GLN A 229 -24.19 0.91 1.62
N ASP A 230 -23.21 0.17 1.12
CA ASP A 230 -23.22 -0.36 -0.24
C ASP A 230 -23.91 -1.72 -0.31
N LEU A 231 -25.17 -1.73 -0.74
CA LEU A 231 -25.98 -2.96 -0.85
C LEU A 231 -25.43 -3.95 -1.88
N GLU A 232 -24.59 -3.49 -2.83
CA GLU A 232 -23.96 -4.32 -3.85
C GLU A 232 -22.46 -4.59 -3.57
N ARG A 233 -22.01 -4.36 -2.34
CA ARG A 233 -20.58 -4.50 -1.98
C ARG A 233 -19.96 -5.85 -2.34
N THR A 234 -20.75 -6.93 -2.37
CA THR A 234 -20.25 -8.26 -2.74
C THR A 234 -19.75 -8.33 -4.18
N ARG A 235 -20.29 -7.51 -5.09
CA ARG A 235 -19.84 -7.40 -6.49
C ARG A 235 -18.50 -6.66 -6.61
N LYS A 236 -18.12 -5.94 -5.58
CA LYS A 236 -16.91 -5.11 -5.51
C LYS A 236 -15.77 -5.78 -4.76
N LEU A 237 -15.99 -7.04 -4.35
CA LEU A 237 -14.94 -7.91 -3.84
C LEU A 237 -13.95 -8.26 -4.96
N ILE A 238 -12.67 -8.21 -4.62
CA ILE A 238 -11.63 -8.76 -5.49
C ILE A 238 -11.79 -10.28 -5.50
N PRO A 239 -11.92 -10.93 -6.66
CA PRO A 239 -12.23 -12.37 -6.75
C PRO A 239 -11.01 -13.24 -6.40
N ALA A 240 -10.64 -13.26 -5.12
CA ALA A 240 -9.45 -13.97 -4.61
C ALA A 240 -9.47 -15.48 -4.87
N GLN A 241 -10.66 -16.07 -5.06
CA GLN A 241 -10.80 -17.49 -5.44
C GLN A 241 -10.21 -17.83 -6.82
N ASN A 242 -10.02 -16.81 -7.69
CA ASN A 242 -9.43 -16.98 -9.01
C ASN A 242 -7.90 -16.87 -9.00
N ILE A 243 -7.30 -16.50 -7.89
CA ILE A 243 -5.85 -16.27 -7.78
C ILE A 243 -5.15 -17.60 -7.54
N LYS A 244 -4.19 -17.93 -8.41
CA LYS A 244 -3.37 -19.15 -8.33
C LYS A 244 -2.10 -18.96 -7.50
N ALA A 245 -1.66 -17.72 -7.33
CA ALA A 245 -0.47 -17.36 -6.57
C ALA A 245 -0.58 -17.78 -5.09
N ASN A 246 0.55 -18.09 -4.46
CA ASN A 246 0.63 -18.16 -3.01
C ASN A 246 0.46 -16.76 -2.43
N ILE A 247 -0.34 -16.61 -1.38
CA ILE A 247 -0.67 -15.30 -0.81
C ILE A 247 -0.24 -15.24 0.66
N LEU A 248 0.61 -14.27 0.99
CA LEU A 248 0.90 -13.85 2.35
C LEU A 248 0.28 -12.46 2.57
N MET A 249 -0.49 -12.32 3.63
CA MET A 249 -1.07 -11.04 4.08
C MET A 249 -0.52 -10.69 5.45
N ILE A 250 0.08 -9.51 5.57
CA ILE A 250 0.67 -8.99 6.82
C ILE A 250 -0.18 -7.81 7.27
N VAL A 251 -0.77 -7.90 8.48
CA VAL A 251 -1.81 -6.97 8.93
C VAL A 251 -1.66 -6.58 10.38
N GLY A 252 -1.95 -5.32 10.69
CA GLY A 252 -2.13 -4.84 12.05
C GLY A 252 -3.58 -5.02 12.50
N GLU A 253 -3.79 -5.59 13.70
CA GLU A 253 -5.14 -5.76 14.24
C GLU A 253 -5.79 -4.43 14.68
N ASP A 254 -4.99 -3.38 14.90
CA ASP A 254 -5.46 -2.00 15.20
C ASP A 254 -5.21 -1.05 14.01
N ASP A 255 -5.36 -1.53 12.78
CA ASP A 255 -5.29 -0.69 11.58
C ASP A 255 -6.45 0.32 11.57
N GLN A 256 -6.12 1.62 11.60
CA GLN A 256 -7.08 2.72 11.65
C GLN A 256 -7.18 3.51 10.33
N MET A 257 -6.41 3.09 9.31
CA MET A 257 -6.54 3.62 7.95
C MET A 257 -7.70 2.93 7.22
N TRP A 258 -7.71 1.59 7.24
CA TRP A 258 -8.85 0.72 6.88
C TRP A 258 -8.76 -0.61 7.64
N GLY A 259 -9.82 -1.42 7.63
CA GLY A 259 -9.85 -2.66 8.41
C GLY A 259 -9.06 -3.81 7.74
N SER A 260 -7.72 -3.67 7.60
CA SER A 260 -6.92 -4.65 6.84
C SER A 260 -6.96 -6.06 7.42
N TYR A 261 -7.07 -6.22 8.73
CA TYR A 261 -7.21 -7.54 9.36
C TYR A 261 -8.54 -8.21 9.02
N GLU A 262 -9.65 -7.48 9.09
CA GLU A 262 -10.97 -7.97 8.69
C GLU A 262 -11.00 -8.30 7.20
N MET A 263 -10.40 -7.46 6.37
CA MET A 263 -10.30 -7.67 4.93
C MET A 263 -9.44 -8.88 4.57
N ALA A 264 -8.33 -9.11 5.28
CA ALA A 264 -7.52 -10.31 5.10
C ALA A 264 -8.30 -11.59 5.41
N LYS A 265 -9.16 -11.59 6.44
CA LYS A 265 -10.07 -12.71 6.72
C LYS A 265 -11.08 -12.94 5.60
N ILE A 266 -11.60 -11.88 5.00
CA ILE A 266 -12.48 -11.99 3.83
C ILE A 266 -11.71 -12.63 2.67
N ILE A 267 -10.52 -12.12 2.32
CA ILE A 267 -9.68 -12.71 1.25
C ILE A 267 -9.43 -14.21 1.53
N GLN A 268 -9.03 -14.57 2.76
CA GLN A 268 -8.79 -15.95 3.15
C GLN A 268 -10.05 -16.82 3.08
N SER A 269 -11.24 -16.24 3.28
CA SER A 269 -12.50 -16.98 3.15
C SER A 269 -12.77 -17.45 1.71
N TYR A 270 -12.30 -16.68 0.72
CA TYR A 270 -12.38 -17.01 -0.70
C TYR A 270 -11.17 -17.78 -1.23
N ASN A 271 -9.98 -17.58 -0.66
CA ASN A 271 -8.76 -18.31 -1.00
C ASN A 271 -8.17 -18.94 0.26
N LYS A 272 -8.50 -20.21 0.50
CA LYS A 272 -8.15 -20.93 1.74
C LYS A 272 -6.65 -21.13 1.95
N ASN A 273 -5.86 -21.03 0.87
CA ASN A 273 -4.41 -21.16 0.94
C ASN A 273 -3.70 -19.84 1.31
N ALA A 274 -4.44 -18.72 1.36
CA ALA A 274 -3.88 -17.45 1.77
C ALA A 274 -3.49 -17.47 3.26
N ILE A 275 -2.29 -17.01 3.55
CA ILE A 275 -1.70 -16.98 4.88
C ILE A 275 -1.89 -15.57 5.48
N ILE A 276 -2.34 -15.50 6.73
CA ILE A 276 -2.44 -14.24 7.48
C ILE A 276 -1.39 -14.24 8.58
N SER A 277 -0.52 -13.21 8.57
CA SER A 277 0.35 -12.84 9.67
C SER A 277 -0.23 -11.59 10.34
N SER A 278 -0.90 -11.76 11.49
CA SER A 278 -1.53 -10.65 12.20
C SER A 278 -0.72 -10.22 13.41
N HIS A 279 -0.69 -8.90 13.66
CA HIS A 279 0.11 -8.29 14.70
C HIS A 279 -0.77 -7.46 15.65
N LYS A 280 -0.86 -7.91 16.91
CA LYS A 280 -1.63 -7.20 17.95
C LYS A 280 -1.01 -5.85 18.26
N ASN A 281 -1.86 -4.85 18.55
CA ASN A 281 -1.47 -3.48 18.85
C ASN A 281 -0.62 -2.82 17.75
N ALA A 282 -0.67 -3.32 16.53
CA ALA A 282 -0.03 -2.76 15.34
C ALA A 282 -1.06 -2.10 14.42
N GLY A 283 -0.66 -1.01 13.79
CA GLY A 283 -1.48 -0.23 12.87
C GLY A 283 -1.19 -0.54 11.41
N HIS A 284 -1.47 0.44 10.53
CA HIS A 284 -1.47 0.25 9.07
C HIS A 284 -0.09 -0.07 8.47
N ILE A 285 0.96 0.63 8.89
CA ILE A 285 2.33 0.52 8.33
C ILE A 285 3.40 0.20 9.36
N PHE A 286 3.00 -0.20 10.56
CA PHE A 286 3.87 -0.61 11.66
C PHE A 286 4.94 0.43 12.07
N GLU A 287 4.59 1.72 12.02
CA GLU A 287 5.53 2.79 12.29
C GLU A 287 5.07 3.73 13.41
N GLY A 288 6.04 4.22 14.16
CA GLY A 288 5.87 5.26 15.17
C GLY A 288 4.78 4.96 16.19
N LYS A 289 4.08 6.02 16.62
CA LYS A 289 2.99 5.96 17.61
C LYS A 289 1.61 5.84 16.94
N GLY A 290 1.54 5.37 15.68
CA GLY A 290 0.30 5.18 14.96
C GLY A 290 -0.38 6.47 14.48
N VAL A 291 0.38 7.54 14.30
CA VAL A 291 -0.10 8.82 13.72
C VAL A 291 0.90 9.32 12.69
N LEU A 292 0.39 9.57 11.48
CA LEU A 292 1.12 10.24 10.41
C LEU A 292 0.81 11.74 10.44
N ASN A 293 1.84 12.56 10.58
CA ASN A 293 1.73 14.01 10.48
C ASN A 293 2.01 14.46 9.04
N THR A 294 1.03 15.04 8.38
CA THR A 294 1.20 15.74 7.11
C THR A 294 1.12 17.25 7.31
N PRO A 295 1.52 18.08 6.33
CA PRO A 295 1.42 19.54 6.47
C PRO A 295 0.01 20.04 6.81
N ASN A 296 -1.03 19.35 6.36
CA ASN A 296 -2.41 19.81 6.45
C ASN A 296 -3.23 19.10 7.54
N ILE A 297 -2.99 17.81 7.73
CA ILE A 297 -3.80 16.98 8.65
C ILE A 297 -2.92 15.93 9.35
N ARG A 298 -3.41 15.44 10.48
CA ARG A 298 -2.90 14.24 11.13
C ARG A 298 -3.78 13.07 10.79
N ILE A 299 -3.17 11.94 10.48
CA ILE A 299 -3.88 10.71 10.08
C ILE A 299 -3.60 9.64 11.12
N ARG A 300 -4.66 9.01 11.62
CA ARG A 300 -4.54 7.88 12.53
C ARG A 300 -4.23 6.62 11.72
N LEU A 301 -3.06 6.05 11.94
CA LEU A 301 -2.64 4.77 11.35
C LEU A 301 -2.95 3.59 12.27
N GLY A 302 -3.06 3.85 13.58
CA GLY A 302 -3.30 2.82 14.59
C GLY A 302 -2.04 2.22 15.18
N GLY A 303 -2.25 1.30 16.11
CA GLY A 303 -1.18 0.66 16.86
C GLY A 303 -0.61 1.50 17.99
N THR A 304 0.26 0.88 18.76
CA THR A 304 1.09 1.50 19.78
C THR A 304 2.54 1.53 19.31
N SER A 305 3.39 2.40 19.91
CA SER A 305 4.81 2.45 19.58
C SER A 305 5.49 1.09 19.69
N ASP A 306 5.23 0.36 20.79
CA ASP A 306 5.84 -0.96 21.04
C ASP A 306 5.25 -2.04 20.12
N GLY A 307 3.92 -1.98 19.87
CA GLY A 307 3.24 -2.90 18.96
C GLY A 307 3.73 -2.73 17.51
N ASN A 308 3.81 -1.50 17.03
CA ASN A 308 4.32 -1.18 15.69
C ASN A 308 5.79 -1.59 15.54
N LYS A 309 6.65 -1.26 16.51
CA LYS A 309 8.06 -1.67 16.48
C LYS A 309 8.23 -3.19 16.44
N LYS A 310 7.47 -3.92 17.27
CA LYS A 310 7.49 -5.39 17.27
C LYS A 310 7.02 -5.96 15.93
N ALA A 311 5.89 -5.44 15.41
CA ALA A 311 5.34 -5.86 14.13
C ALA A 311 6.31 -5.63 12.98
N LYS A 312 7.01 -4.48 12.94
CA LYS A 312 8.00 -4.16 11.91
C LYS A 312 9.18 -5.16 11.91
N LEU A 313 9.68 -5.53 13.07
CA LEU A 313 10.74 -6.54 13.21
C LEU A 313 10.28 -7.96 12.79
N GLU A 314 9.03 -8.27 13.03
CA GLU A 314 8.45 -9.56 12.64
C GLU A 314 8.08 -9.60 11.16
N GLU A 315 7.66 -8.49 10.55
CA GLU A 315 7.34 -8.36 9.15
C GLU A 315 8.49 -8.83 8.25
N GLU A 316 9.71 -8.33 8.48
CA GLU A 316 10.89 -8.73 7.70
C GLU A 316 11.15 -10.24 7.78
N LYS A 317 11.02 -10.83 8.98
CA LYS A 317 11.19 -12.28 9.17
C LYS A 317 10.12 -13.09 8.44
N VAL A 318 8.88 -12.62 8.50
CA VAL A 318 7.75 -13.29 7.85
C VAL A 318 7.89 -13.24 6.33
N ILE A 319 8.29 -12.08 5.78
CA ILE A 319 8.59 -11.91 4.36
C ILE A 319 9.70 -12.86 3.94
N ASN A 320 10.83 -12.86 4.63
CA ASN A 320 11.98 -13.69 4.31
C ASN A 320 11.65 -15.19 4.39
N ASN A 321 10.90 -15.61 5.41
CA ASN A 321 10.44 -17.00 5.52
C ASN A 321 9.54 -17.42 4.35
N PHE A 322 8.62 -16.53 3.95
CA PHE A 322 7.73 -16.79 2.82
C PHE A 322 8.51 -16.86 1.50
N LEU A 323 9.44 -15.92 1.27
CA LEU A 323 10.31 -15.95 0.09
C LEU A 323 11.17 -17.21 0.07
N ASN A 324 11.79 -17.60 1.16
CA ASN A 324 12.58 -18.84 1.25
C ASN A 324 11.79 -20.12 0.94
N GLN A 325 10.47 -20.08 1.18
CA GLN A 325 9.60 -21.22 0.94
C GLN A 325 9.05 -21.28 -0.50
N TYR A 326 8.72 -20.13 -1.08
CA TYR A 326 7.93 -20.04 -2.30
C TYR A 326 8.63 -19.31 -3.46
N HIS A 327 9.67 -18.56 -3.19
CA HIS A 327 10.47 -17.82 -4.20
C HIS A 327 11.81 -18.51 -4.42
#